data_dcfd843f62c4c6d95aa5ceec56138e51
#
_entry.id   dcfd843f62c4c6d95aa5ceec56138e51
#
_cell.length_a   1.000
_cell.length_b   1.000
_cell.length_c   1.000
_cell.angle_alpha   90.00
_cell.angle_beta   90.00
_cell.angle_gamma   90.00
#
_symmetry.space_group_name_H-M   'P 1'
#
loop_
_entity.id
_entity.type
_entity.pdbx_description
1 polymer ?
#
loop_
_entity_poly.entity_id
_entity_poly.type
_entity_poly.pdbx_seq_one_letter_code
_entity_poly.pdbx_strand_id
1 'polypeptide(L)'
;MAKKILTERTINILVPVLSVIFGLLVGAIVMLVSGYDPIVGYGALWTGMFGSSSAIGETLRTMIPLVLAGLSVAFAFRTGLFNIGVEGQLLVGWLAAVWFGYAVSLPAFIHIPLSILVAAVVGGLWGFIPGYLKGKFKVNEVIVTIMMNYIALYVTYDIIKRFLHEGNDKTYDVKSSASLASDWLSSLTDGSRLHWGIIVAILIAIFMWFLLDRTTLGYELKSVGFNQHASQYAGMKVSRNVILSMTIAGAFAGIGGAMEGLGTFQSMTAMSTFTGIGFDGIAVALLGGNNPFGILLAALLFGGLKSAAPQMNFEADVPSELINVIIACIIFFVACSYVLRWALTRMSKEGK
;
A
#
# COMPACT_ATOMS: atom_id res chain seq x y z
N MET A 1 -44.17 -9.28 -1.65
CA MET A 1 -42.91 -8.69 -1.16
C MET A 1 -42.08 -8.28 -2.36
N ALA A 2 -41.90 -6.98 -2.61
CA ALA A 2 -41.08 -6.48 -3.72
C ALA A 2 -39.62 -6.89 -3.49
N LYS A 3 -39.07 -7.82 -4.29
CA LYS A 3 -37.67 -8.18 -4.28
C LYS A 3 -36.87 -6.95 -4.72
N LYS A 4 -36.13 -6.34 -3.80
CA LYS A 4 -35.25 -5.19 -4.05
C LYS A 4 -34.21 -5.60 -5.10
N ILE A 5 -34.30 -5.00 -6.30
CA ILE A 5 -33.24 -5.09 -7.30
C ILE A 5 -31.98 -4.44 -6.69
N LEU A 6 -30.90 -5.21 -6.60
CA LEU A 6 -29.64 -4.70 -6.11
C LEU A 6 -29.15 -3.56 -7.05
N THR A 7 -29.00 -2.37 -6.50
CA THR A 7 -28.46 -1.25 -7.28
C THR A 7 -26.97 -1.46 -7.54
N GLU A 8 -26.42 -0.90 -8.61
CA GLU A 8 -24.97 -0.96 -8.90
C GLU A 8 -24.13 -0.48 -7.72
N ARG A 9 -24.60 0.52 -6.99
CA ARG A 9 -23.93 1.02 -5.77
C ARG A 9 -23.87 -0.05 -4.69
N THR A 10 -24.96 -0.80 -4.51
CA THR A 10 -25.01 -1.92 -3.52
C THR A 10 -24.07 -3.04 -3.93
N ILE A 11 -24.04 -3.41 -5.22
CA ILE A 11 -23.13 -4.44 -5.74
C ILE A 11 -21.66 -4.04 -5.53
N ASN A 12 -21.32 -2.78 -5.78
CA ASN A 12 -19.97 -2.26 -5.60
C ASN A 12 -19.47 -2.31 -4.14
N ILE A 13 -20.39 -2.29 -3.17
CA ILE A 13 -20.04 -2.44 -1.75
C ILE A 13 -20.03 -3.92 -1.34
N LEU A 14 -21.00 -4.71 -1.83
CA LEU A 14 -21.12 -6.12 -1.46
C LEU A 14 -19.97 -6.97 -1.99
N VAL A 15 -19.45 -6.69 -3.19
CA VAL A 15 -18.40 -7.51 -3.80
C VAL A 15 -17.12 -7.53 -2.93
N PRO A 16 -16.54 -6.41 -2.50
CA PRO A 16 -15.40 -6.41 -1.58
C PRO A 16 -15.70 -7.14 -0.26
N VAL A 17 -16.87 -6.88 0.34
CA VAL A 17 -17.25 -7.52 1.62
C VAL A 17 -17.34 -9.03 1.47
N LEU A 18 -18.01 -9.52 0.42
CA LEU A 18 -18.09 -10.96 0.14
C LEU A 18 -16.72 -11.57 -0.15
N SER A 19 -15.85 -10.86 -0.85
CA SER A 19 -14.48 -11.32 -1.11
C SER A 19 -13.71 -11.56 0.20
N VAL A 20 -13.84 -10.64 1.16
CA VAL A 20 -13.21 -10.78 2.49
C VAL A 20 -13.82 -11.97 3.22
N ILE A 21 -15.16 -12.11 3.24
CA ILE A 21 -15.85 -13.23 3.89
C ILE A 21 -15.41 -14.58 3.28
N PHE A 22 -15.37 -14.70 1.97
CA PHE A 22 -14.91 -15.93 1.32
C PHE A 22 -13.42 -16.21 1.59
N GLY A 23 -12.59 -15.20 1.63
CA GLY A 23 -11.18 -15.33 2.01
C GLY A 23 -11.03 -15.87 3.43
N LEU A 24 -11.77 -15.30 4.38
CA LEU A 24 -11.79 -15.79 5.77
C LEU A 24 -12.37 -17.21 5.89
N LEU A 25 -13.42 -17.56 5.13
CA LEU A 25 -13.97 -18.93 5.13
C LEU A 25 -12.94 -19.95 4.61
N VAL A 26 -12.24 -19.64 3.52
CA VAL A 26 -11.17 -20.52 3.03
C VAL A 26 -10.03 -20.59 4.03
N GLY A 27 -9.65 -19.46 4.65
CA GLY A 27 -8.68 -19.45 5.74
C GLY A 27 -9.07 -20.33 6.91
N ALA A 28 -10.36 -20.33 7.31
CA ALA A 28 -10.87 -21.23 8.33
C ALA A 28 -10.74 -22.71 7.94
N ILE A 29 -11.07 -23.04 6.67
CA ILE A 29 -10.90 -24.42 6.16
C ILE A 29 -9.42 -24.82 6.18
N VAL A 30 -8.51 -23.93 5.77
CA VAL A 30 -7.08 -24.22 5.79
C VAL A 30 -6.59 -24.45 7.24
N MET A 31 -7.03 -23.62 8.20
CA MET A 31 -6.71 -23.83 9.62
C MET A 31 -7.20 -25.19 10.12
N LEU A 32 -8.46 -25.56 9.85
CA LEU A 32 -9.03 -26.87 10.23
C LEU A 32 -8.25 -28.05 9.64
N VAL A 33 -7.93 -27.99 8.35
CA VAL A 33 -7.15 -29.05 7.68
C VAL A 33 -5.73 -29.15 8.26
N SER A 34 -5.18 -28.01 8.71
CA SER A 34 -3.84 -27.95 9.36
C SER A 34 -3.87 -28.32 10.85
N GLY A 35 -5.03 -28.65 11.41
CA GLY A 35 -5.19 -29.07 12.81
C GLY A 35 -5.36 -27.92 13.81
N TYR A 36 -5.61 -26.70 13.34
CA TYR A 36 -5.83 -25.53 14.19
C TYR A 36 -7.33 -25.20 14.33
N ASP A 37 -7.71 -24.60 15.46
CA ASP A 37 -9.07 -24.12 15.69
C ASP A 37 -9.28 -22.71 15.10
N PRO A 38 -10.14 -22.54 14.06
CA PRO A 38 -10.38 -21.24 13.47
C PRO A 38 -11.06 -20.24 14.41
N ILE A 39 -11.86 -20.72 15.38
CA ILE A 39 -12.55 -19.82 16.31
C ILE A 39 -11.54 -19.17 17.24
N VAL A 40 -10.62 -19.96 17.79
CA VAL A 40 -9.52 -19.45 18.62
C VAL A 40 -8.60 -18.54 17.78
N GLY A 41 -8.23 -18.97 16.56
CA GLY A 41 -7.38 -18.22 15.66
C GLY A 41 -7.96 -16.85 15.28
N TYR A 42 -9.23 -16.79 14.88
CA TYR A 42 -9.88 -15.51 14.56
C TYR A 42 -10.20 -14.67 15.80
N GLY A 43 -10.43 -15.31 16.95
CA GLY A 43 -10.53 -14.61 18.25
C GLY A 43 -9.22 -13.88 18.58
N ALA A 44 -8.09 -14.58 18.44
CA ALA A 44 -6.75 -14.01 18.64
C ALA A 44 -6.45 -12.88 17.65
N LEU A 45 -6.84 -13.02 16.38
CA LEU A 45 -6.74 -11.93 15.40
C LEU A 45 -7.54 -10.70 15.83
N TRP A 46 -8.78 -10.88 16.24
CA TRP A 46 -9.62 -9.78 16.71
C TRP A 46 -9.00 -9.07 17.93
N THR A 47 -8.53 -9.85 18.90
CA THR A 47 -7.85 -9.31 20.09
C THR A 47 -6.55 -8.59 19.71
N GLY A 48 -5.75 -9.16 18.80
CA GLY A 48 -4.52 -8.55 18.29
C GLY A 48 -4.74 -7.29 17.45
N MET A 49 -5.93 -7.11 16.85
CA MET A 49 -6.29 -5.90 16.10
C MET A 49 -6.87 -4.80 16.99
N PHE A 50 -7.76 -5.16 17.93
CA PHE A 50 -8.64 -4.20 18.64
C PHE A 50 -8.70 -4.42 20.15
N GLY A 51 -8.08 -5.46 20.71
CA GLY A 51 -8.21 -5.86 22.11
C GLY A 51 -7.55 -4.92 23.12
N SER A 52 -6.66 -4.03 22.69
CA SER A 52 -6.00 -3.05 23.55
C SER A 52 -5.66 -1.77 22.78
N SER A 53 -5.38 -0.68 23.51
CA SER A 53 -4.90 0.58 22.90
C SER A 53 -3.62 0.37 22.09
N SER A 54 -2.71 -0.48 22.60
CA SER A 54 -1.47 -0.83 21.91
C SER A 54 -1.75 -1.60 20.60
N ALA A 55 -2.67 -2.58 20.61
CA ALA A 55 -3.08 -3.33 19.43
C ALA A 55 -3.67 -2.41 18.33
N ILE A 56 -4.54 -1.49 18.73
CA ILE A 56 -5.09 -0.47 17.82
C ILE A 56 -3.98 0.43 17.28
N GLY A 57 -3.05 0.87 18.12
CA GLY A 57 -1.91 1.68 17.71
C GLY A 57 -1.02 0.97 16.68
N GLU A 58 -0.67 -0.31 16.90
CA GLU A 58 0.12 -1.10 15.95
C GLU A 58 -0.65 -1.40 14.66
N THR A 59 -1.98 -1.62 14.72
CA THR A 59 -2.84 -1.75 13.55
C THR A 59 -2.81 -0.48 12.69
N LEU A 60 -2.99 0.68 13.31
CA LEU A 60 -2.93 1.98 12.63
C LEU A 60 -1.53 2.26 12.07
N ARG A 61 -0.47 1.91 12.79
CA ARG A 61 0.91 2.02 12.31
C ARG A 61 1.16 1.19 11.06
N THR A 62 0.78 -0.10 11.11
CA THR A 62 1.00 -1.03 9.99
C THR A 62 0.19 -0.64 8.75
N MET A 63 -0.96 -0.02 8.94
CA MET A 63 -1.79 0.46 7.85
C MET A 63 -1.13 1.62 7.06
N ILE A 64 -0.27 2.46 7.68
CA ILE A 64 0.28 3.69 7.06
C ILE A 64 1.00 3.40 5.74
N PRO A 65 2.04 2.55 5.68
CA PRO A 65 2.75 2.27 4.44
C PRO A 65 1.85 1.52 3.43
N LEU A 66 0.91 0.71 3.89
CA LEU A 66 -0.05 0.00 3.02
C LEU A 66 -1.02 0.96 2.32
N VAL A 67 -1.47 2.03 3.00
CA VAL A 67 -2.26 3.10 2.37
C VAL A 67 -1.47 3.71 1.23
N LEU A 68 -0.23 4.13 1.46
CA LEU A 68 0.59 4.84 0.48
C LEU A 68 0.98 3.93 -0.69
N ALA A 69 1.29 2.67 -0.44
CA ALA A 69 1.50 1.67 -1.47
C ALA A 69 0.21 1.42 -2.28
N GLY A 70 -0.93 1.29 -1.62
CA GLY A 70 -2.23 1.13 -2.27
C GLY A 70 -2.63 2.34 -3.12
N LEU A 71 -2.39 3.56 -2.63
CA LEU A 71 -2.62 4.79 -3.40
C LEU A 71 -1.71 4.86 -4.64
N SER A 72 -0.45 4.44 -4.51
CA SER A 72 0.50 4.35 -5.63
C SER A 72 -0.03 3.44 -6.74
N VAL A 73 -0.40 2.20 -6.38
CA VAL A 73 -0.95 1.22 -7.33
C VAL A 73 -2.24 1.76 -7.96
N ALA A 74 -3.18 2.22 -7.15
CA ALA A 74 -4.48 2.71 -7.62
C ALA A 74 -4.34 3.91 -8.56
N PHE A 75 -3.40 4.80 -8.30
CA PHE A 75 -3.14 5.95 -9.17
C PHE A 75 -2.70 5.52 -10.57
N ALA A 76 -1.78 4.56 -10.67
CA ALA A 76 -1.37 3.99 -11.95
C ALA A 76 -2.52 3.26 -12.65
N PHE A 77 -3.34 2.50 -11.91
CA PHE A 77 -4.52 1.83 -12.46
C PHE A 77 -5.56 2.78 -13.08
N ARG A 78 -5.73 3.98 -12.50
CA ARG A 78 -6.64 4.99 -13.06
C ARG A 78 -6.21 5.49 -14.45
N THR A 79 -4.94 5.32 -14.80
CA THR A 79 -4.39 5.64 -16.14
C THR A 79 -4.25 4.39 -17.02
N GLY A 80 -4.79 3.25 -16.60
CA GLY A 80 -4.70 1.98 -17.33
C GLY A 80 -3.31 1.34 -17.30
N LEU A 81 -2.49 1.65 -16.28
CA LEU A 81 -1.14 1.13 -16.11
C LEU A 81 -1.07 0.22 -14.87
N PHE A 82 -0.31 -0.85 -14.97
CA PHE A 82 -0.09 -1.75 -13.85
C PHE A 82 1.31 -1.54 -13.26
N ASN A 83 1.38 -0.79 -12.15
CA ASN A 83 2.63 -0.54 -11.44
C ASN A 83 2.90 -1.63 -10.40
N ILE A 84 3.68 -2.65 -10.76
CA ILE A 84 4.19 -3.64 -9.79
C ILE A 84 5.46 -3.13 -9.08
N GLY A 85 6.03 -2.01 -9.55
CA GLY A 85 7.28 -1.43 -9.07
C GLY A 85 7.19 -0.69 -7.73
N VAL A 86 6.04 -0.71 -7.08
CA VAL A 86 5.80 0.00 -5.82
C VAL A 86 6.76 -0.43 -4.72
N GLU A 87 7.13 -1.72 -4.66
CA GLU A 87 8.10 -2.24 -3.69
C GLU A 87 9.47 -1.56 -3.85
N GLY A 88 10.00 -1.49 -5.06
CA GLY A 88 11.28 -0.84 -5.32
C GLY A 88 11.24 0.67 -5.13
N GLN A 89 10.14 1.32 -5.53
CA GLN A 89 9.91 2.74 -5.33
C GLN A 89 9.85 3.10 -3.84
N LEU A 90 9.26 2.23 -3.02
CA LEU A 90 9.22 2.35 -1.56
C LEU A 90 10.62 2.20 -0.96
N LEU A 91 11.40 1.19 -1.37
CA LEU A 91 12.75 0.95 -0.87
C LEU A 91 13.69 2.14 -1.13
N VAL A 92 13.71 2.67 -2.35
CA VAL A 92 14.56 3.82 -2.67
C VAL A 92 14.11 5.10 -1.96
N GLY A 93 12.79 5.28 -1.78
CA GLY A 93 12.22 6.38 -1.01
C GLY A 93 12.60 6.28 0.47
N TRP A 94 12.55 5.07 1.05
CA TRP A 94 12.98 4.80 2.42
C TRP A 94 14.45 5.16 2.62
N LEU A 95 15.32 4.64 1.77
CA LEU A 95 16.75 4.96 1.84
C LEU A 95 17.01 6.46 1.74
N ALA A 96 16.35 7.15 0.80
CA ALA A 96 16.51 8.58 0.58
C ALA A 96 16.04 9.42 1.78
N ALA A 97 14.88 9.05 2.39
CA ALA A 97 14.37 9.71 3.58
C ALA A 97 15.31 9.56 4.77
N VAL A 98 15.79 8.34 5.03
CA VAL A 98 16.72 8.05 6.11
C VAL A 98 18.06 8.75 5.90
N TRP A 99 18.62 8.67 4.68
CA TRP A 99 19.87 9.37 4.36
C TRP A 99 19.77 10.87 4.62
N PHE A 100 18.70 11.51 4.16
CA PHE A 100 18.49 12.94 4.38
C PHE A 100 18.25 13.24 5.87
N GLY A 101 17.50 12.39 6.55
CA GLY A 101 17.13 12.53 7.97
C GLY A 101 18.31 12.44 8.94
N TYR A 102 19.39 11.72 8.60
CA TYR A 102 20.59 11.71 9.44
C TYR A 102 21.70 12.67 8.93
N ALA A 103 21.83 12.87 7.61
CA ALA A 103 22.91 13.67 7.02
C ALA A 103 22.74 15.17 7.29
N VAL A 104 21.51 15.66 7.28
CA VAL A 104 21.19 17.09 7.41
C VAL A 104 20.78 17.43 8.86
N SER A 105 21.00 18.67 9.30
CA SER A 105 20.52 19.17 10.59
C SER A 105 19.69 20.41 10.35
N LEU A 106 18.37 20.27 10.52
CA LEU A 106 17.39 21.33 10.34
C LEU A 106 16.40 21.33 11.52
N PRO A 107 15.70 22.43 11.76
CA PRO A 107 14.56 22.43 12.69
C PRO A 107 13.47 21.44 12.25
N ALA A 108 12.81 20.75 13.17
CA ALA A 108 11.89 19.66 12.90
C ALA A 108 10.76 20.03 11.90
N PHE A 109 10.22 21.25 12.01
CA PHE A 109 9.13 21.72 11.13
C PHE A 109 9.52 21.88 9.65
N ILE A 110 10.83 21.95 9.35
CA ILE A 110 11.39 21.95 7.97
C ILE A 110 11.93 20.56 7.65
N HIS A 111 12.61 19.92 8.59
CA HIS A 111 13.33 18.67 8.38
C HIS A 111 12.40 17.53 7.97
N ILE A 112 11.30 17.36 8.69
CA ILE A 112 10.30 16.30 8.41
C ILE A 112 9.67 16.47 7.01
N PRO A 113 9.06 17.61 6.65
CA PRO A 113 8.47 17.79 5.32
C PRO A 113 9.50 17.65 4.19
N LEU A 114 10.73 18.12 4.40
CA LEU A 114 11.77 18.05 3.38
C LEU A 114 12.26 16.60 3.20
N SER A 115 12.41 15.82 4.28
CA SER A 115 12.74 14.39 4.20
C SER A 115 11.68 13.60 3.44
N ILE A 116 10.39 13.89 3.69
CA ILE A 116 9.26 13.28 2.96
C ILE A 116 9.29 13.69 1.48
N LEU A 117 9.59 14.96 1.19
CA LEU A 117 9.71 15.46 -0.18
C LEU A 117 10.86 14.79 -0.93
N VAL A 118 12.02 14.62 -0.30
CA VAL A 118 13.18 13.91 -0.87
C VAL A 118 12.79 12.45 -1.21
N ALA A 119 12.10 11.76 -0.31
CA ALA A 119 11.60 10.42 -0.58
C ALA A 119 10.59 10.38 -1.75
N ALA A 120 9.67 11.35 -1.81
CA ALA A 120 8.72 11.48 -2.90
C ALA A 120 9.41 11.72 -4.24
N VAL A 121 10.41 12.58 -4.28
CA VAL A 121 11.20 12.87 -5.49
C VAL A 121 11.98 11.65 -5.95
N VAL A 122 12.68 10.97 -5.05
CA VAL A 122 13.48 9.77 -5.41
C VAL A 122 12.59 8.62 -5.83
N GLY A 123 11.50 8.34 -5.09
CA GLY A 123 10.50 7.34 -5.50
C GLY A 123 9.83 7.70 -6.84
N GLY A 124 9.52 8.98 -7.05
CA GLY A 124 8.99 9.49 -8.30
C GLY A 124 9.96 9.35 -9.48
N LEU A 125 11.24 9.65 -9.30
CA LEU A 125 12.30 9.45 -10.31
C LEU A 125 12.47 7.96 -10.62
N TRP A 126 12.34 7.08 -9.62
CA TRP A 126 12.37 5.64 -9.84
C TRP A 126 11.17 5.18 -10.66
N GLY A 127 9.97 5.70 -10.38
CA GLY A 127 8.76 5.46 -11.15
C GLY A 127 8.76 6.12 -12.54
N PHE A 128 9.51 7.22 -12.73
CA PHE A 128 9.69 7.87 -14.04
C PHE A 128 10.32 6.93 -15.06
N ILE A 129 11.28 6.09 -14.67
CA ILE A 129 12.00 5.18 -15.59
C ILE A 129 11.03 4.26 -16.33
N PRO A 130 10.22 3.41 -15.66
CA PRO A 130 9.25 2.56 -16.34
C PRO A 130 8.18 3.38 -17.08
N GLY A 131 7.77 4.53 -16.53
CA GLY A 131 6.84 5.44 -17.17
C GLY A 131 7.37 5.98 -18.49
N TYR A 132 8.64 6.37 -18.54
CA TYR A 132 9.31 6.87 -19.75
C TYR A 132 9.45 5.78 -20.81
N LEU A 133 9.90 4.57 -20.41
CA LEU A 133 10.02 3.43 -21.30
C LEU A 133 8.66 3.03 -21.89
N LYS A 134 7.61 3.02 -21.10
CA LYS A 134 6.24 2.77 -21.57
C LYS A 134 5.75 3.88 -22.50
N GLY A 135 5.89 5.13 -22.09
CA GLY A 135 5.34 6.29 -22.81
C GLY A 135 6.03 6.52 -24.16
N LYS A 136 7.34 6.35 -24.24
CA LYS A 136 8.14 6.61 -25.46
C LYS A 136 8.36 5.38 -26.31
N PHE A 137 8.71 4.26 -25.72
CA PHE A 137 9.15 3.04 -26.43
C PHE A 137 8.10 1.93 -26.43
N LYS A 138 6.94 2.15 -25.76
CA LYS A 138 5.86 1.16 -25.66
C LYS A 138 6.29 -0.17 -25.02
N VAL A 139 7.36 -0.16 -24.22
CA VAL A 139 7.82 -1.35 -23.48
C VAL A 139 6.73 -1.77 -22.49
N ASN A 140 6.65 -3.06 -22.17
CA ASN A 140 5.71 -3.58 -21.19
C ASN A 140 6.09 -3.09 -19.79
N GLU A 141 5.20 -2.28 -19.18
CA GLU A 141 5.44 -1.67 -17.87
C GLU A 141 5.56 -2.69 -16.74
N VAL A 142 4.86 -3.83 -16.84
CA VAL A 142 4.88 -4.89 -15.82
C VAL A 142 6.28 -5.49 -15.71
N ILE A 143 6.89 -5.85 -16.85
CA ILE A 143 8.23 -6.43 -16.87
C ILE A 143 9.25 -5.43 -16.34
N VAL A 144 9.19 -4.18 -16.79
CA VAL A 144 10.14 -3.14 -16.37
C VAL A 144 10.01 -2.88 -14.87
N THR A 145 8.78 -2.75 -14.35
CA THR A 145 8.56 -2.45 -12.93
C THR A 145 9.01 -3.60 -12.02
N ILE A 146 8.82 -4.87 -12.44
CA ILE A 146 9.34 -6.02 -11.69
C ILE A 146 10.87 -5.98 -11.66
N MET A 147 11.52 -5.75 -12.80
CA MET A 147 13.00 -5.66 -12.84
C MET A 147 13.51 -4.51 -11.99
N MET A 148 12.84 -3.36 -12.01
CA MET A 148 13.19 -2.21 -11.18
C MET A 148 13.07 -2.47 -9.68
N ASN A 149 12.21 -3.40 -9.22
CA ASN A 149 12.17 -3.83 -7.81
C ASN A 149 13.47 -4.52 -7.41
N TYR A 150 13.95 -5.48 -8.22
CA TYR A 150 15.20 -6.17 -7.93
C TYR A 150 16.40 -5.22 -7.97
N ILE A 151 16.44 -4.31 -8.95
CA ILE A 151 17.49 -3.29 -9.02
C ILE A 151 17.45 -2.42 -7.76
N ALA A 152 16.27 -1.98 -7.31
CA ALA A 152 16.12 -1.21 -6.07
C ALA A 152 16.63 -1.99 -4.85
N LEU A 153 16.25 -3.27 -4.72
CA LEU A 153 16.66 -4.12 -3.61
C LEU A 153 18.19 -4.23 -3.53
N TYR A 154 18.84 -4.57 -4.64
CA TYR A 154 20.30 -4.76 -4.65
C TYR A 154 21.06 -3.42 -4.57
N VAL A 155 20.57 -2.36 -5.18
CA VAL A 155 21.19 -1.03 -5.11
C VAL A 155 21.08 -0.47 -3.69
N THR A 156 19.93 -0.56 -3.04
CA THR A 156 19.78 -0.09 -1.64
C THR A 156 20.64 -0.94 -0.69
N TYR A 157 20.67 -2.25 -0.87
CA TYR A 157 21.55 -3.15 -0.11
C TYR A 157 23.02 -2.74 -0.24
N ASP A 158 23.51 -2.56 -1.47
CA ASP A 158 24.93 -2.23 -1.74
C ASP A 158 25.31 -0.83 -1.20
N ILE A 159 24.41 0.15 -1.36
CA ILE A 159 24.60 1.50 -0.83
C ILE A 159 24.71 1.48 0.70
N ILE A 160 23.84 0.75 1.40
CA ILE A 160 23.88 0.65 2.86
C ILE A 160 25.19 -0.02 3.28
N LYS A 161 25.53 -1.15 2.70
CA LYS A 161 26.71 -1.95 3.06
C LYS A 161 28.04 -1.23 2.81
N ARG A 162 28.14 -0.38 1.79
CA ARG A 162 29.41 0.27 1.43
C ARG A 162 29.56 1.69 1.95
N PHE A 163 28.45 2.42 2.07
CA PHE A 163 28.53 3.88 2.27
C PHE A 163 27.77 4.39 3.49
N LEU A 164 26.75 3.68 3.95
CA LEU A 164 25.80 4.22 4.93
C LEU A 164 25.69 3.41 6.21
N HIS A 165 26.56 2.41 6.45
CA HIS A 165 26.48 1.55 7.63
C HIS A 165 27.19 2.15 8.85
N GLU A 166 26.67 1.84 10.03
CA GLU A 166 27.23 2.17 11.34
C GLU A 166 28.05 0.98 11.93
N GLY A 167 28.82 0.28 11.07
CA GLY A 167 29.59 -0.90 11.48
C GLY A 167 28.79 -2.21 11.53
N ASN A 168 27.50 -2.18 11.24
CA ASN A 168 26.60 -3.32 11.11
C ASN A 168 25.74 -3.19 9.84
N ASP A 169 24.77 -4.07 9.63
CA ASP A 169 23.91 -4.10 8.44
C ASP A 169 22.79 -3.03 8.45
N LYS A 170 22.99 -1.92 9.17
CA LYS A 170 22.02 -0.87 9.41
C LYS A 170 22.62 0.51 9.08
N THR A 171 21.82 1.41 8.56
CA THR A 171 22.18 2.83 8.41
C THR A 171 22.27 3.51 9.77
N TYR A 172 22.89 4.70 9.82
CA TYR A 172 22.76 5.58 10.97
C TYR A 172 21.27 5.87 11.26
N ASP A 173 20.95 6.06 12.53
CA ASP A 173 19.60 6.47 12.94
C ASP A 173 19.33 7.91 12.51
N VAL A 174 18.10 8.18 12.11
CA VAL A 174 17.67 9.54 11.78
C VAL A 174 17.73 10.44 13.01
N LYS A 175 18.06 11.71 12.81
CA LYS A 175 18.06 12.69 13.89
C LYS A 175 16.64 12.87 14.47
N SER A 176 16.55 13.16 15.75
CA SER A 176 15.26 13.43 16.42
C SER A 176 14.43 14.50 15.71
N SER A 177 15.09 15.48 15.05
CA SER A 177 14.42 16.52 14.26
C SER A 177 13.78 16.01 12.96
N ALA A 178 14.15 14.82 12.47
CA ALA A 178 13.56 14.18 11.28
C ALA A 178 12.59 13.06 11.65
N SER A 179 12.53 12.66 12.93
CA SER A 179 11.68 11.57 13.40
C SER A 179 10.20 11.96 13.39
N LEU A 180 9.36 11.05 12.86
CA LEU A 180 7.90 11.13 12.96
C LEU A 180 7.36 10.47 14.24
N ALA A 181 8.21 9.77 14.99
CA ALA A 181 7.83 9.17 16.27
C ALA A 181 7.38 10.26 17.24
N SER A 182 6.44 9.93 18.12
CA SER A 182 5.86 10.86 19.07
C SER A 182 5.59 10.15 20.40
N ASP A 183 6.24 10.62 21.45
CA ASP A 183 6.02 10.12 22.82
C ASP A 183 4.56 10.30 23.26
N TRP A 184 3.91 11.35 22.78
CA TRP A 184 2.50 11.61 23.06
C TRP A 184 1.59 10.53 22.42
N LEU A 185 1.80 10.16 21.16
CA LEU A 185 1.04 9.10 20.51
C LEU A 185 1.33 7.74 21.14
N SER A 186 2.61 7.46 21.46
CA SER A 186 3.02 6.23 22.14
C SER A 186 2.37 6.13 23.53
N SER A 187 2.34 7.20 24.32
CA SER A 187 1.69 7.19 25.63
C SER A 187 0.17 7.04 25.56
N LEU A 188 -0.48 7.60 24.52
CA LEU A 188 -1.92 7.46 24.29
C LEU A 188 -2.30 6.02 23.89
N THR A 189 -1.37 5.28 23.31
CA THR A 189 -1.58 3.93 22.76
C THR A 189 -0.76 2.87 23.51
N ASP A 190 -0.56 3.03 24.82
CA ASP A 190 0.11 2.08 25.70
C ASP A 190 1.41 1.50 25.13
N GLY A 191 2.30 2.37 24.61
CA GLY A 191 3.63 2.02 24.12
C GLY A 191 3.67 1.52 22.68
N SER A 192 2.63 1.71 21.86
CA SER A 192 2.71 1.40 20.43
C SER A 192 3.68 2.33 19.69
N ARG A 193 4.16 1.87 18.53
CA ARG A 193 5.02 2.68 17.64
C ARG A 193 4.22 3.54 16.65
N LEU A 194 2.98 3.90 16.99
CA LEU A 194 2.18 4.80 16.17
C LEU A 194 2.87 6.18 16.08
N HIS A 195 2.90 6.74 14.88
CA HIS A 195 3.60 7.99 14.58
C HIS A 195 2.78 8.91 13.68
N TRP A 196 3.19 10.17 13.54
CA TRP A 196 2.48 11.20 12.79
C TRP A 196 2.30 10.89 11.29
N GLY A 197 2.93 9.86 10.78
CA GLY A 197 2.77 9.38 9.40
C GLY A 197 1.33 9.03 9.01
N ILE A 198 0.45 8.74 9.98
CA ILE A 198 -0.98 8.49 9.71
C ILE A 198 -1.65 9.74 9.11
N ILE A 199 -1.30 10.92 9.59
CA ILE A 199 -1.81 12.18 9.03
C ILE A 199 -1.31 12.36 7.61
N VAL A 200 -0.04 12.05 7.34
CA VAL A 200 0.52 12.12 5.99
C VAL A 200 -0.23 11.17 5.05
N ALA A 201 -0.49 9.92 5.46
CA ALA A 201 -1.23 8.96 4.65
C ALA A 201 -2.65 9.44 4.31
N ILE A 202 -3.37 10.02 5.28
CA ILE A 202 -4.71 10.59 5.06
C ILE A 202 -4.64 11.81 4.12
N LEU A 203 -3.67 12.71 4.32
CA LEU A 203 -3.50 13.89 3.46
C LEU A 203 -3.18 13.50 2.01
N ILE A 204 -2.34 12.47 1.79
CA ILE A 204 -2.04 11.97 0.45
C ILE A 204 -3.28 11.29 -0.18
N ALA A 205 -4.11 10.58 0.60
CA ALA A 205 -5.36 10.04 0.10
C ALA A 205 -6.33 11.15 -0.36
N ILE A 206 -6.46 12.21 0.43
CA ILE A 206 -7.26 13.40 0.05
C ILE A 206 -6.65 14.10 -1.17
N PHE A 207 -5.33 14.24 -1.20
CA PHE A 207 -4.63 14.82 -2.35
C PHE A 207 -4.85 14.02 -3.63
N MET A 208 -4.76 12.68 -3.58
CA MET A 208 -5.06 11.83 -4.73
C MET A 208 -6.50 11.99 -5.19
N TRP A 209 -7.47 12.02 -4.26
CA TRP A 209 -8.87 12.29 -4.61
C TRP A 209 -9.03 13.62 -5.30
N PHE A 210 -8.48 14.69 -4.73
CA PHE A 210 -8.53 16.03 -5.30
C PHE A 210 -7.91 16.07 -6.71
N LEU A 211 -6.71 15.50 -6.86
CA LEU A 211 -5.98 15.47 -8.12
C LEU A 211 -6.76 14.73 -9.20
N LEU A 212 -7.33 13.56 -8.89
CA LEU A 212 -8.04 12.73 -9.86
C LEU A 212 -9.44 13.28 -10.22
N ASP A 213 -10.16 13.85 -9.24
CA ASP A 213 -11.58 14.17 -9.44
C ASP A 213 -11.86 15.68 -9.59
N ARG A 214 -10.87 16.52 -9.28
CA ARG A 214 -11.03 17.98 -9.27
C ARG A 214 -10.06 18.75 -10.18
N THR A 215 -9.17 18.04 -10.91
CA THR A 215 -8.20 18.70 -11.80
C THR A 215 -8.31 18.23 -13.25
N THR A 216 -7.85 19.08 -14.17
CA THR A 216 -7.76 18.76 -15.61
C THR A 216 -6.78 17.61 -15.86
N LEU A 217 -5.66 17.57 -15.10
CA LEU A 217 -4.70 16.46 -15.16
C LEU A 217 -5.35 15.13 -14.80
N GLY A 218 -6.15 15.08 -13.72
CA GLY A 218 -6.88 13.88 -13.33
C GLY A 218 -7.90 13.43 -14.39
N TYR A 219 -8.55 14.38 -15.05
CA TYR A 219 -9.43 14.08 -16.18
C TYR A 219 -8.66 13.45 -17.34
N GLU A 220 -7.51 14.03 -17.74
CA GLU A 220 -6.67 13.48 -18.82
C GLU A 220 -6.15 12.07 -18.47
N LEU A 221 -5.68 11.86 -17.24
CA LEU A 221 -5.18 10.57 -16.76
C LEU A 221 -6.25 9.48 -16.84
N LYS A 222 -7.46 9.77 -16.35
CA LYS A 222 -8.60 8.83 -16.43
C LYS A 222 -9.04 8.58 -17.87
N SER A 223 -9.08 9.60 -18.71
CA SER A 223 -9.43 9.45 -20.13
C SER A 223 -8.45 8.56 -20.88
N VAL A 224 -7.13 8.74 -20.64
CA VAL A 224 -6.06 7.88 -21.19
C VAL A 224 -6.23 6.45 -20.71
N GLY A 225 -6.63 6.24 -19.45
CA GLY A 225 -6.90 4.93 -18.89
C GLY A 225 -8.10 4.21 -19.52
N PHE A 226 -9.13 4.96 -19.91
CA PHE A 226 -10.30 4.40 -20.61
C PHE A 226 -10.00 4.03 -22.07
N ASN A 227 -9.38 4.94 -22.83
CA ASN A 227 -9.03 4.68 -24.21
C ASN A 227 -7.92 5.63 -24.68
N GLN A 228 -6.70 5.10 -24.84
CA GLN A 228 -5.53 5.87 -25.25
C GLN A 228 -5.70 6.48 -26.66
N HIS A 229 -6.31 5.76 -27.60
CA HIS A 229 -6.52 6.24 -28.97
C HIS A 229 -7.54 7.39 -29.00
N ALA A 230 -8.69 7.22 -28.36
CA ALA A 230 -9.70 8.28 -28.27
C ALA A 230 -9.14 9.55 -27.59
N SER A 231 -8.36 9.38 -26.53
CA SER A 231 -7.71 10.50 -25.83
C SER A 231 -6.71 11.23 -26.74
N GLN A 232 -5.97 10.50 -27.56
CA GLN A 232 -5.04 11.08 -28.54
C GLN A 232 -5.79 11.89 -29.60
N TYR A 233 -6.90 11.38 -30.13
CA TYR A 233 -7.76 12.12 -31.08
C TYR A 233 -8.38 13.37 -30.45
N ALA A 234 -8.66 13.34 -29.15
CA ALA A 234 -9.12 14.52 -28.39
C ALA A 234 -8.00 15.51 -28.05
N GLY A 235 -6.77 15.31 -28.57
CA GLY A 235 -5.64 16.23 -28.39
C GLY A 235 -4.83 16.03 -27.12
N MET A 236 -5.11 14.98 -26.32
CA MET A 236 -4.36 14.71 -25.09
C MET A 236 -2.99 14.08 -25.39
N LYS A 237 -1.97 14.48 -24.64
CA LYS A 237 -0.60 13.95 -24.79
C LYS A 237 -0.45 12.64 -24.03
N VAL A 238 -0.90 11.51 -24.61
CA VAL A 238 -0.91 10.17 -23.99
C VAL A 238 0.44 9.79 -23.38
N SER A 239 1.54 9.95 -24.11
CA SER A 239 2.88 9.62 -23.61
C SER A 239 3.25 10.41 -22.34
N ARG A 240 2.93 11.71 -22.29
CA ARG A 240 3.16 12.56 -21.11
C ARG A 240 2.32 12.08 -19.91
N ASN A 241 1.06 11.74 -20.14
CA ASN A 241 0.15 11.30 -19.09
C ASN A 241 0.57 9.94 -18.51
N VAL A 242 1.05 9.01 -19.34
CA VAL A 242 1.63 7.73 -18.91
C VAL A 242 2.88 7.96 -18.03
N ILE A 243 3.79 8.84 -18.46
CA ILE A 243 5.01 9.16 -17.69
C ILE A 243 4.64 9.80 -16.34
N LEU A 244 3.78 10.82 -16.35
CA LEU A 244 3.35 11.52 -15.14
C LEU A 244 2.64 10.57 -14.16
N SER A 245 1.80 9.68 -14.66
CA SER A 245 1.09 8.70 -13.83
C SER A 245 2.06 7.82 -13.06
N MET A 246 3.05 7.24 -13.72
CA MET A 246 4.04 6.38 -13.07
C MET A 246 4.96 7.17 -12.12
N THR A 247 5.29 8.42 -12.47
CA THR A 247 6.09 9.30 -11.61
C THR A 247 5.36 9.66 -10.32
N ILE A 248 4.09 10.05 -10.41
CA ILE A 248 3.27 10.39 -9.23
C ILE A 248 3.01 9.13 -8.39
N ALA A 249 2.72 7.99 -9.03
CA ALA A 249 2.58 6.71 -8.34
C ALA A 249 3.87 6.37 -7.56
N GLY A 250 5.03 6.53 -8.19
CA GLY A 250 6.34 6.34 -7.53
C GLY A 250 6.57 7.29 -6.37
N ALA A 251 6.12 8.54 -6.48
CA ALA A 251 6.22 9.51 -5.38
C ALA A 251 5.39 9.06 -4.17
N PHE A 252 4.15 8.55 -4.36
CA PHE A 252 3.33 8.03 -3.26
C PHE A 252 3.99 6.82 -2.59
N ALA A 253 4.56 5.90 -3.37
CA ALA A 253 5.32 4.76 -2.84
C ALA A 253 6.55 5.22 -2.05
N GLY A 254 7.31 6.19 -2.58
CA GLY A 254 8.47 6.76 -1.89
C GLY A 254 8.11 7.41 -0.55
N ILE A 255 6.98 8.12 -0.48
CA ILE A 255 6.44 8.64 0.80
C ILE A 255 6.12 7.46 1.74
N GLY A 256 5.58 6.33 1.24
CA GLY A 256 5.38 5.12 2.03
C GLY A 256 6.67 4.61 2.67
N GLY A 257 7.76 4.59 1.92
CA GLY A 257 9.09 4.27 2.43
C GLY A 257 9.58 5.26 3.50
N ALA A 258 9.31 6.58 3.31
CA ALA A 258 9.63 7.57 4.33
C ALA A 258 8.89 7.32 5.65
N MET A 259 7.64 6.84 5.61
CA MET A 259 6.89 6.51 6.84
C MET A 259 7.54 5.37 7.62
N GLU A 260 8.06 4.35 6.93
CA GLU A 260 8.84 3.30 7.58
C GLU A 260 10.17 3.84 8.13
N GLY A 261 10.90 4.61 7.33
CA GLY A 261 12.23 5.11 7.67
C GLY A 261 12.26 6.19 8.74
N LEU A 262 11.31 7.11 8.75
CA LEU A 262 11.28 8.24 9.70
C LEU A 262 10.36 7.97 10.90
N GLY A 263 9.41 7.05 10.76
CA GLY A 263 8.41 6.75 11.79
C GLY A 263 8.67 5.45 12.51
N THR A 264 8.59 4.32 11.80
CA THR A 264 8.59 2.98 12.41
C THR A 264 9.97 2.52 12.88
N PHE A 265 10.98 2.59 11.99
CA PHE A 265 12.31 2.01 12.22
C PHE A 265 13.40 3.05 12.53
N GLN A 266 13.19 4.29 12.17
CA GLN A 266 14.14 5.42 12.28
C GLN A 266 15.51 5.16 11.62
N SER A 267 15.58 4.18 10.75
CA SER A 267 16.76 3.72 10.02
C SER A 267 16.34 2.77 8.91
N MET A 268 17.30 2.28 8.14
CA MET A 268 17.07 1.21 7.16
C MET A 268 18.14 0.12 7.31
N THR A 269 17.71 -1.14 7.34
CA THR A 269 18.59 -2.29 7.36
C THR A 269 18.88 -2.75 5.93
N ALA A 270 20.07 -3.27 5.66
CA ALA A 270 20.41 -3.89 4.38
C ALA A 270 19.60 -5.17 4.20
N MET A 271 18.55 -5.11 3.39
CA MET A 271 17.59 -6.20 3.17
C MET A 271 18.03 -7.05 1.98
N SER A 272 18.06 -8.38 2.16
CA SER A 272 18.29 -9.35 1.09
C SER A 272 17.00 -9.86 0.45
N THR A 273 15.84 -9.55 1.05
CA THR A 273 14.50 -9.94 0.60
C THR A 273 13.58 -8.74 0.61
N PHE A 274 12.51 -8.81 -0.18
CA PHE A 274 11.49 -7.76 -0.22
C PHE A 274 10.70 -7.69 1.09
N THR A 275 10.23 -6.48 1.45
CA THR A 275 9.35 -6.27 2.60
C THR A 275 7.94 -6.80 2.35
N GLY A 276 7.53 -6.86 1.09
CA GLY A 276 6.19 -7.25 0.67
C GLY A 276 5.15 -6.13 0.74
N ILE A 277 5.46 -4.98 1.33
CA ILE A 277 4.52 -3.86 1.52
C ILE A 277 3.97 -3.36 0.18
N GLY A 278 4.83 -3.25 -0.83
CA GLY A 278 4.42 -2.82 -2.17
C GLY A 278 3.50 -3.82 -2.86
N PHE A 279 3.74 -5.12 -2.67
CA PHE A 279 2.88 -6.18 -3.21
C PHE A 279 1.53 -6.22 -2.51
N ASP A 280 1.50 -6.08 -1.18
CA ASP A 280 0.25 -5.95 -0.42
C ASP A 280 -0.53 -4.70 -0.81
N GLY A 281 0.17 -3.63 -1.20
CA GLY A 281 -0.44 -2.42 -1.76
C GLY A 281 -1.30 -2.69 -2.99
N ILE A 282 -0.95 -3.70 -3.81
CA ILE A 282 -1.77 -4.13 -4.96
C ILE A 282 -3.11 -4.68 -4.45
N ALA A 283 -3.07 -5.53 -3.43
CA ALA A 283 -4.26 -6.09 -2.81
C ALA A 283 -5.15 -5.03 -2.19
N VAL A 284 -4.54 -4.10 -1.46
CA VAL A 284 -5.21 -2.96 -0.83
C VAL A 284 -5.87 -2.06 -1.87
N ALA A 285 -5.21 -1.78 -2.99
CA ALA A 285 -5.76 -1.01 -4.09
C ALA A 285 -6.98 -1.68 -4.72
N LEU A 286 -6.88 -2.99 -5.00
CA LEU A 286 -7.96 -3.78 -5.60
C LEU A 286 -9.16 -3.90 -4.65
N LEU A 287 -8.95 -4.24 -3.38
CA LEU A 287 -10.00 -4.33 -2.37
C LEU A 287 -10.68 -2.98 -2.15
N GLY A 288 -9.89 -1.89 -2.13
CA GLY A 288 -10.38 -0.52 -2.04
C GLY A 288 -11.07 0.00 -3.32
N GLY A 289 -11.16 -0.83 -4.39
CA GLY A 289 -11.79 -0.46 -5.68
C GLY A 289 -11.07 0.68 -6.39
N ASN A 290 -9.77 0.84 -6.19
CA ASN A 290 -8.96 1.95 -6.68
C ASN A 290 -9.50 3.33 -6.27
N ASN A 291 -10.25 3.39 -5.17
CA ASN A 291 -10.77 4.62 -4.60
C ASN A 291 -9.95 5.01 -3.36
N PRO A 292 -9.47 6.27 -3.23
CA PRO A 292 -8.61 6.67 -2.13
C PRO A 292 -9.20 6.39 -0.74
N PHE A 293 -10.50 6.60 -0.55
CA PHE A 293 -11.15 6.33 0.74
C PHE A 293 -11.40 4.82 0.96
N GLY A 294 -11.67 4.06 -0.11
CA GLY A 294 -11.75 2.60 -0.04
C GLY A 294 -10.41 1.97 0.32
N ILE A 295 -9.31 2.54 -0.15
CA ILE A 295 -7.94 2.13 0.17
C ILE A 295 -7.63 2.30 1.66
N LEU A 296 -8.11 3.37 2.31
CA LEU A 296 -7.95 3.55 3.76
C LEU A 296 -8.59 2.39 4.54
N LEU A 297 -9.81 1.99 4.16
CA LEU A 297 -10.51 0.87 4.81
C LEU A 297 -9.85 -0.48 4.51
N ALA A 298 -9.44 -0.70 3.27
CA ALA A 298 -8.73 -1.91 2.88
C ALA A 298 -7.36 -2.02 3.60
N ALA A 299 -6.61 -0.93 3.70
CA ALA A 299 -5.34 -0.90 4.41
C ALA A 299 -5.51 -1.11 5.92
N LEU A 300 -6.60 -0.64 6.51
CA LEU A 300 -6.93 -0.92 7.91
C LEU A 300 -7.13 -2.42 8.14
N LEU A 301 -7.87 -3.10 7.24
CA LEU A 301 -8.07 -4.54 7.32
C LEU A 301 -6.74 -5.30 7.18
N PHE A 302 -5.98 -5.05 6.12
CA PHE A 302 -4.71 -5.76 5.89
C PHE A 302 -3.65 -5.43 6.94
N GLY A 303 -3.57 -4.16 7.35
CA GLY A 303 -2.69 -3.72 8.44
C GLY A 303 -3.02 -4.40 9.76
N GLY A 304 -4.32 -4.51 10.07
CA GLY A 304 -4.79 -5.23 11.24
C GLY A 304 -4.46 -6.72 11.20
N LEU A 305 -4.76 -7.40 10.11
CA LEU A 305 -4.43 -8.82 9.96
C LEU A 305 -2.92 -9.07 10.14
N LYS A 306 -2.08 -8.20 9.57
CA LYS A 306 -0.62 -8.32 9.71
C LYS A 306 -0.10 -7.97 11.10
N SER A 307 -0.64 -6.94 11.74
CA SER A 307 -0.23 -6.56 13.10
C SER A 307 -0.65 -7.58 14.15
N ALA A 308 -1.77 -8.28 13.91
CA ALA A 308 -2.29 -9.31 14.80
C ALA A 308 -1.67 -10.71 14.60
N ALA A 309 -0.85 -10.90 13.55
CA ALA A 309 -0.21 -12.18 13.25
C ALA A 309 0.56 -12.79 14.45
N PRO A 310 1.39 -12.02 15.19
CA PRO A 310 2.07 -12.55 16.35
C PRO A 310 1.12 -12.99 17.46
N GLN A 311 -0.01 -12.29 17.67
CA GLN A 311 -1.00 -12.64 18.68
C GLN A 311 -1.69 -13.96 18.35
N MET A 312 -2.04 -14.18 17.07
CA MET A 312 -2.62 -15.45 16.61
C MET A 312 -1.66 -16.63 16.80
N ASN A 313 -0.37 -16.39 16.56
CA ASN A 313 0.65 -17.40 16.81
C ASN A 313 0.77 -17.70 18.32
N PHE A 314 0.75 -16.70 19.17
CA PHE A 314 0.91 -16.84 20.62
C PHE A 314 -0.30 -17.49 21.31
N GLU A 315 -1.55 -17.13 20.92
CA GLU A 315 -2.77 -17.60 21.58
C GLU A 315 -3.35 -18.89 20.99
N ALA A 316 -3.15 -19.11 19.69
CA ALA A 316 -3.77 -20.22 18.95
C ALA A 316 -2.75 -21.19 18.34
N ASP A 317 -1.45 -21.02 18.61
CA ASP A 317 -0.35 -21.79 18.01
C ASP A 317 -0.37 -21.80 16.46
N VAL A 318 -1.12 -20.90 15.84
CA VAL A 318 -1.26 -20.82 14.39
C VAL A 318 -0.06 -20.10 13.81
N PRO A 319 0.71 -20.68 12.88
CA PRO A 319 1.85 -20.02 12.26
C PRO A 319 1.45 -18.72 11.58
N SER A 320 2.28 -17.68 11.72
CA SER A 320 2.06 -16.37 11.09
C SER A 320 1.94 -16.43 9.56
N GLU A 321 2.52 -17.45 8.94
CA GLU A 321 2.45 -17.74 7.51
C GLU A 321 1.01 -18.03 7.05
N LEU A 322 0.16 -18.61 7.92
CA LEU A 322 -1.25 -18.84 7.62
C LEU A 322 -2.04 -17.54 7.43
N ILE A 323 -1.62 -16.45 8.08
CA ILE A 323 -2.22 -15.14 7.82
C ILE A 323 -1.92 -14.69 6.38
N ASN A 324 -0.72 -14.93 5.88
CA ASN A 324 -0.39 -14.63 4.49
C ASN A 324 -1.26 -15.46 3.52
N VAL A 325 -1.60 -16.70 3.88
CA VAL A 325 -2.54 -17.54 3.11
C VAL A 325 -3.94 -16.94 3.14
N ILE A 326 -4.43 -16.49 4.30
CA ILE A 326 -5.74 -15.82 4.43
C ILE A 326 -5.76 -14.54 3.57
N ILE A 327 -4.73 -13.72 3.65
CA ILE A 327 -4.57 -12.52 2.83
C ILE A 327 -4.59 -12.87 1.34
N ALA A 328 -3.83 -13.89 0.92
CA ALA A 328 -3.80 -14.35 -0.47
C ALA A 328 -5.18 -14.85 -0.94
N CYS A 329 -5.94 -15.55 -0.09
CA CYS A 329 -7.30 -15.95 -0.41
C CYS A 329 -8.24 -14.74 -0.58
N ILE A 330 -8.14 -13.73 0.28
CA ILE A 330 -8.91 -12.49 0.15
C ILE A 330 -8.58 -11.82 -1.20
N ILE A 331 -7.28 -11.70 -1.54
CA ILE A 331 -6.82 -11.13 -2.81
C ILE A 331 -7.40 -11.92 -4.00
N PHE A 332 -7.36 -13.25 -3.94
CA PHE A 332 -7.91 -14.12 -4.99
C PHE A 332 -9.40 -13.83 -5.23
N PHE A 333 -10.22 -13.77 -4.18
CA PHE A 333 -11.64 -13.47 -4.33
C PHE A 333 -11.90 -12.04 -4.79
N VAL A 334 -11.07 -11.08 -4.41
CA VAL A 334 -11.12 -9.71 -4.90
C VAL A 334 -10.78 -9.67 -6.40
N ALA A 335 -9.74 -10.37 -6.83
CA ALA A 335 -9.40 -10.49 -8.25
C ALA A 335 -10.52 -11.18 -9.06
N CYS A 336 -11.19 -12.17 -8.46
CA CYS A 336 -12.36 -12.83 -9.02
C CYS A 336 -13.67 -12.02 -8.88
N SER A 337 -13.61 -10.75 -8.52
CA SER A 337 -14.78 -9.87 -8.31
C SER A 337 -15.76 -9.83 -9.50
N TYR A 338 -15.26 -10.05 -10.73
CA TYR A 338 -16.13 -10.19 -11.91
C TYR A 338 -17.10 -11.36 -11.79
N VAL A 339 -16.64 -12.50 -11.30
CA VAL A 339 -17.48 -13.71 -11.10
C VAL A 339 -18.51 -13.44 -10.02
N LEU A 340 -18.11 -12.83 -8.90
CA LEU A 340 -19.02 -12.46 -7.81
C LEU A 340 -20.07 -11.45 -8.29
N ARG A 341 -19.66 -10.46 -9.07
CA ARG A 341 -20.56 -9.46 -9.66
C ARG A 341 -21.56 -10.11 -10.63
N TRP A 342 -21.09 -11.02 -11.48
CA TRP A 342 -21.92 -11.76 -12.41
C TRP A 342 -22.95 -12.61 -11.66
N ALA A 343 -22.56 -13.36 -10.62
CA ALA A 343 -23.44 -14.18 -9.80
C ALA A 343 -24.53 -13.33 -9.10
N LEU A 344 -24.13 -12.22 -8.46
CA LEU A 344 -25.07 -11.31 -7.80
C LEU A 344 -26.06 -10.67 -8.78
N THR A 345 -25.58 -10.30 -9.97
CA THR A 345 -26.46 -9.71 -11.01
C THR A 345 -27.45 -10.73 -11.56
N ARG A 346 -27.02 -11.98 -11.74
CA ARG A 346 -27.87 -13.08 -12.19
C ARG A 346 -28.94 -13.42 -11.16
N MET A 347 -28.57 -13.58 -9.90
CA MET A 347 -29.53 -13.81 -8.80
C MET A 347 -30.54 -12.66 -8.67
N SER A 348 -30.12 -11.42 -8.95
CA SER A 348 -31.02 -10.24 -8.97
C SER A 348 -31.97 -10.26 -10.17
N LYS A 349 -31.62 -10.87 -11.30
CA LYS A 349 -32.46 -11.00 -12.51
C LYS A 349 -33.39 -12.22 -12.49
N GLU A 350 -32.93 -13.36 -11.97
CA GLU A 350 -33.75 -14.57 -11.84
C GLU A 350 -34.82 -14.45 -10.73
N GLY A 351 -34.79 -13.34 -10.01
CA GLY A 351 -35.86 -12.96 -9.07
C GLY A 351 -37.01 -12.18 -9.73
N LYS A 352 -36.99 -12.00 -11.07
CA LYS A 352 -38.12 -11.50 -11.88
C LYS A 352 -38.93 -12.66 -12.44
#